data_e256fc818b2598180a73d6af8735d6a2
#
_entry.id   e256fc818b2598180a73d6af8735d6a2
#
_cell.length_a   1.000
_cell.length_b   1.000
_cell.length_c   1.000
_cell.angle_alpha   90.00
_cell.angle_beta   90.00
_cell.angle_gamma   90.00
#
_symmetry.space_group_name_H-M   'P 1'
#
loop_
_entity.id
_entity.type
_entity.pdbx_description
1 polymer ?
#
loop_
_entity_poly.entity_id
_entity_poly.type
_entity_poly.pdbx_seq_one_letter_code
_entity_poly.pdbx_strand_id
1 'polypeptide(L)'
;MEFLLIFLGCAAGLVGVVLLLAAYKLGVLYQLLHKTETKSPRHGGESVAAVLRAHGVKYVFTLVGGHISPILVACEKVGIRIVDTRHEATAVFAADAVARLSGTVGVAAVTAGPGLTNTVTAVKNAQMAESPLLLIGGAAGTLLKGRGALQDIDQMSFFKPLCKFCASISTVREIVPTLRKALAITQSGTPGPVFIEFPIDTLYPFHLVSKELGQTFPPKGLIGKVLSWYTTNHFLNMFAGAWEPRDMSPLPVDIPQATDDQVQKCVELVSRAKKPVILLGSQATLPPTPVEDIRRSLDDLGIPCFLGGMSRGMLGINSPIHIRQNRRDALKEADVVLLAGTVCDFRLSYGKVLSRRSKIIAVNRDKTQLLKNSGMLWTPAIAIQGDAGSFLVQLAKGLKGHRCPEEWPQSLKAGDLTKENANRAKANEKTDQHLNPLKVLYSVDELMSEDSIVVADGGDFVGSASYIVRPRGPMCWLDPGAFGTLGVGGGFALGAKLCRPDSEVWIVYGDGSLGYSVAEFDTFTRHKTPVIAVVGNDACWSQISREQVPLLGSNVACGLAFSDYHIVADGYGGKGYLIRREDEDRLSHIIKQAQRESQEGKAVLLNVLIGKSNFREGSVSV
;
A
#
# COMPACT_ATOMS: atom_id res chain seq x y z
N MET A 1 -43.52 -57.40 14.30
CA MET A 1 -43.27 -56.51 15.46
C MET A 1 -41.83 -56.02 15.55
N GLU A 2 -40.83 -56.85 15.37
CA GLU A 2 -39.40 -56.48 15.39
C GLU A 2 -39.00 -55.46 14.30
N PHE A 3 -39.45 -55.64 13.06
CA PHE A 3 -39.17 -54.70 11.97
C PHE A 3 -39.72 -53.27 12.25
N LEU A 4 -40.87 -53.15 12.89
CA LEU A 4 -41.47 -51.87 13.28
C LEU A 4 -40.66 -51.22 14.40
N LEU A 5 -40.16 -52.01 15.37
CA LEU A 5 -39.30 -51.51 16.45
C LEU A 5 -37.92 -51.05 15.94
N ILE A 6 -37.33 -51.78 14.99
CA ILE A 6 -36.07 -51.37 14.35
C ILE A 6 -36.30 -50.09 13.54
N PHE A 7 -37.39 -49.98 12.77
CA PHE A 7 -37.71 -48.79 12.01
C PHE A 7 -37.96 -47.55 12.92
N LEU A 8 -38.70 -47.72 14.00
CA LEU A 8 -38.94 -46.67 14.99
C LEU A 8 -37.64 -46.29 15.70
N GLY A 9 -36.75 -47.22 16.01
CA GLY A 9 -35.44 -46.97 16.58
C GLY A 9 -34.51 -46.17 15.63
N CYS A 10 -34.48 -46.58 14.36
CA CYS A 10 -33.75 -45.85 13.33
C CYS A 10 -34.30 -44.44 13.08
N ALA A 11 -35.61 -44.28 13.04
CA ALA A 11 -36.27 -42.99 12.90
C ALA A 11 -35.99 -42.07 14.10
N ALA A 12 -36.09 -42.59 15.32
CA ALA A 12 -35.75 -41.85 16.54
C ALA A 12 -34.25 -41.46 16.59
N GLY A 13 -33.37 -42.35 16.15
CA GLY A 13 -31.93 -42.06 16.01
C GLY A 13 -31.67 -40.96 15.00
N LEU A 14 -32.29 -41.00 13.84
CA LEU A 14 -32.18 -39.96 12.80
C LEU A 14 -32.68 -38.60 13.31
N VAL A 15 -33.82 -38.57 13.98
CA VAL A 15 -34.37 -37.35 14.61
C VAL A 15 -33.42 -36.82 15.67
N GLY A 16 -32.85 -37.69 16.50
CA GLY A 16 -31.82 -37.30 17.50
C GLY A 16 -30.58 -36.66 16.87
N VAL A 17 -30.06 -37.24 15.78
CA VAL A 17 -28.93 -36.67 15.04
C VAL A 17 -29.28 -35.32 14.42
N VAL A 18 -30.45 -35.17 13.82
CA VAL A 18 -30.92 -33.90 13.25
C VAL A 18 -31.06 -32.82 14.33
N LEU A 19 -31.60 -33.17 15.49
CA LEU A 19 -31.75 -32.25 16.64
C LEU A 19 -30.37 -31.85 17.19
N LEU A 20 -29.42 -32.76 17.31
CA LEU A 20 -28.05 -32.47 17.73
C LEU A 20 -27.33 -31.56 16.74
N LEU A 21 -27.46 -31.81 15.45
CA LEU A 21 -26.91 -30.96 14.39
C LEU A 21 -27.57 -29.56 14.39
N ALA A 22 -28.88 -29.48 14.63
CA ALA A 22 -29.57 -28.22 14.77
C ALA A 22 -29.10 -27.46 16.02
N ALA A 23 -29.01 -28.12 17.17
CA ALA A 23 -28.50 -27.53 18.41
C ALA A 23 -27.02 -27.04 18.26
N TYR A 24 -26.18 -27.81 17.54
CA TYR A 24 -24.83 -27.40 17.20
C TYR A 24 -24.83 -26.14 16.32
N LYS A 25 -25.58 -26.16 15.21
CA LYS A 25 -25.66 -25.00 14.29
C LYS A 25 -26.25 -23.74 14.94
N LEU A 26 -27.21 -23.91 15.85
CA LEU A 26 -27.80 -22.81 16.62
C LEU A 26 -26.91 -22.36 17.80
N GLY A 27 -25.77 -23.01 18.01
CA GLY A 27 -24.84 -22.66 19.08
C GLY A 27 -25.31 -23.02 20.49
N VAL A 28 -26.44 -23.77 20.62
CA VAL A 28 -27.02 -24.16 21.90
C VAL A 28 -26.03 -25.02 22.70
N LEU A 29 -25.35 -25.97 22.06
CA LEU A 29 -24.34 -26.82 22.73
C LEU A 29 -23.16 -26.00 23.24
N TYR A 30 -22.72 -24.99 22.50
CA TYR A 30 -21.64 -24.11 22.93
C TYR A 30 -22.03 -23.29 24.17
N GLN A 31 -23.25 -22.75 24.20
CA GLN A 31 -23.79 -21.97 25.31
C GLN A 31 -23.91 -22.79 26.60
N LEU A 32 -24.03 -24.12 26.53
CA LEU A 32 -24.05 -24.98 27.71
C LEU A 32 -22.69 -25.02 28.46
N LEU A 33 -21.61 -24.83 27.71
CA LEU A 33 -20.24 -24.92 28.20
C LEU A 33 -19.62 -23.53 28.46
N HIS A 34 -20.12 -22.49 27.78
CA HIS A 34 -19.55 -21.16 27.80
C HIS A 34 -20.57 -20.10 28.18
N LYS A 35 -20.28 -19.36 29.25
CA LYS A 35 -21.19 -18.36 29.81
C LYS A 35 -21.33 -17.13 28.92
N THR A 36 -22.56 -16.63 28.78
CA THR A 36 -22.85 -15.32 28.20
C THR A 36 -23.03 -14.28 29.28
N GLU A 37 -22.19 -13.24 29.29
CA GLU A 37 -22.23 -12.13 30.24
C GLU A 37 -23.15 -11.02 29.76
N THR A 38 -24.46 -11.18 29.95
CA THR A 38 -25.48 -10.26 29.41
C THR A 38 -25.47 -8.85 29.99
N LYS A 39 -24.86 -8.65 31.17
CA LYS A 39 -24.76 -7.35 31.88
C LYS A 39 -23.40 -6.67 31.68
N SER A 40 -22.45 -7.31 31.02
CA SER A 40 -21.14 -6.74 30.80
C SER A 40 -21.23 -5.49 29.89
N PRO A 41 -20.55 -4.39 30.22
CA PRO A 41 -20.43 -3.23 29.35
C PRO A 41 -19.40 -3.44 28.22
N ARG A 42 -18.66 -4.54 28.25
CA ARG A 42 -17.64 -4.88 27.26
C ARG A 42 -18.25 -5.06 25.88
N HIS A 43 -17.47 -4.76 24.87
CA HIS A 43 -17.90 -4.80 23.48
C HIS A 43 -16.81 -5.35 22.55
N GLY A 44 -17.19 -5.89 21.38
CA GLY A 44 -16.27 -6.56 20.47
C GLY A 44 -15.12 -5.67 19.96
N GLY A 45 -15.33 -4.37 19.88
CA GLY A 45 -14.27 -3.41 19.54
C GLY A 45 -13.06 -3.47 20.48
N GLU A 46 -13.26 -3.82 21.77
CA GLU A 46 -12.15 -3.99 22.73
C GLU A 46 -11.24 -5.18 22.34
N SER A 47 -11.84 -6.28 21.88
CA SER A 47 -11.08 -7.43 21.40
C SER A 47 -10.29 -7.11 20.13
N VAL A 48 -10.88 -6.32 19.23
CA VAL A 48 -10.16 -5.81 18.03
C VAL A 48 -8.96 -4.96 18.44
N ALA A 49 -9.18 -3.96 19.30
CA ALA A 49 -8.13 -3.06 19.75
C ALA A 49 -7.00 -3.79 20.49
N ALA A 50 -7.33 -4.78 21.31
CA ALA A 50 -6.34 -5.58 22.04
C ALA A 50 -5.45 -6.39 21.12
N VAL A 51 -6.01 -7.03 20.06
CA VAL A 51 -5.22 -7.75 19.06
C VAL A 51 -4.33 -6.79 18.27
N LEU A 52 -4.86 -5.67 17.79
CA LEU A 52 -4.08 -4.68 17.03
C LEU A 52 -2.91 -4.14 17.88
N ARG A 53 -3.16 -3.84 19.15
CA ARG A 53 -2.12 -3.41 20.10
C ARG A 53 -1.04 -4.47 20.30
N ALA A 54 -1.43 -5.74 20.48
CA ALA A 54 -0.50 -6.86 20.66
C ALA A 54 0.39 -7.09 19.42
N HIS A 55 -0.09 -6.70 18.23
CA HIS A 55 0.65 -6.77 16.98
C HIS A 55 1.44 -5.48 16.65
N GLY A 56 1.55 -4.53 17.59
CA GLY A 56 2.35 -3.32 17.42
C GLY A 56 1.76 -2.27 16.48
N VAL A 57 0.46 -2.35 16.18
CA VAL A 57 -0.24 -1.34 15.38
C VAL A 57 -0.25 -0.01 16.12
N LYS A 58 0.25 1.04 15.50
CA LYS A 58 0.35 2.39 16.07
C LYS A 58 -0.77 3.32 15.59
N TYR A 59 -1.28 3.08 14.39
CA TYR A 59 -2.25 3.94 13.71
C TYR A 59 -3.40 3.13 13.14
N VAL A 60 -4.62 3.64 13.25
CA VAL A 60 -5.78 3.20 12.47
C VAL A 60 -6.28 4.39 11.68
N PHE A 61 -6.25 4.27 10.36
CA PHE A 61 -6.76 5.28 9.43
C PHE A 61 -8.23 5.04 9.14
N THR A 62 -9.03 6.11 9.07
CA THR A 62 -10.49 5.95 8.98
C THR A 62 -11.16 7.14 8.29
N LEU A 63 -12.32 6.90 7.73
CA LEU A 63 -13.42 7.87 7.71
C LEU A 63 -14.52 7.30 8.60
N VAL A 64 -14.89 8.07 9.63
CA VAL A 64 -15.76 7.60 10.72
C VAL A 64 -17.15 7.21 10.24
N GLY A 65 -17.73 6.18 10.87
CA GLY A 65 -19.13 5.78 10.67
C GLY A 65 -19.62 4.89 11.80
N GLY A 66 -20.93 4.88 12.02
CA GLY A 66 -21.55 4.19 13.16
C GLY A 66 -21.22 2.70 13.27
N HIS A 67 -21.02 2.02 12.15
CA HIS A 67 -20.72 0.57 12.13
C HIS A 67 -19.37 0.20 12.76
N ILE A 68 -18.42 1.14 12.83
CA ILE A 68 -17.05 0.87 13.32
C ILE A 68 -16.67 1.68 14.56
N SER A 69 -17.55 2.57 15.05
CA SER A 69 -17.26 3.44 16.20
C SER A 69 -16.73 2.69 17.42
N PRO A 70 -17.25 1.50 17.81
CA PRO A 70 -16.70 0.79 18.96
C PRO A 70 -15.23 0.38 18.78
N ILE A 71 -14.79 0.09 17.55
CA ILE A 71 -13.39 -0.23 17.26
C ILE A 71 -12.52 1.01 17.47
N LEU A 72 -12.93 2.15 16.92
CA LEU A 72 -12.16 3.40 16.98
C LEU A 72 -11.96 3.85 18.44
N VAL A 73 -13.06 3.86 19.22
CA VAL A 73 -13.02 4.24 20.63
C VAL A 73 -12.15 3.28 21.46
N ALA A 74 -12.22 1.99 21.19
CA ALA A 74 -11.40 1.02 21.90
C ALA A 74 -9.91 1.13 21.51
N CYS A 75 -9.59 1.38 20.25
CA CYS A 75 -8.23 1.62 19.79
C CYS A 75 -7.60 2.85 20.45
N GLU A 76 -8.35 3.96 20.54
CA GLU A 76 -7.90 5.15 21.26
C GLU A 76 -7.59 4.86 22.73
N LYS A 77 -8.48 4.14 23.43
CA LYS A 77 -8.29 3.76 24.85
C LYS A 77 -7.01 2.95 25.09
N VAL A 78 -6.58 2.12 24.15
CA VAL A 78 -5.34 1.34 24.28
C VAL A 78 -4.12 2.07 23.72
N GLY A 79 -4.24 3.34 23.34
CA GLY A 79 -3.15 4.19 22.84
C GLY A 79 -2.78 3.98 21.37
N ILE A 80 -3.68 3.41 20.57
CA ILE A 80 -3.54 3.42 19.09
C ILE A 80 -4.11 4.74 18.60
N ARG A 81 -3.31 5.51 17.84
CA ARG A 81 -3.74 6.80 17.31
C ARG A 81 -4.74 6.60 16.17
N ILE A 82 -5.91 7.23 16.30
CA ILE A 82 -6.92 7.29 15.24
C ILE A 82 -6.62 8.50 14.36
N VAL A 83 -6.56 8.27 13.05
CA VAL A 83 -6.27 9.30 12.05
C VAL A 83 -7.40 9.30 11.01
N ASP A 84 -8.30 10.25 11.13
CA ASP A 84 -9.41 10.42 10.20
C ASP A 84 -9.00 11.26 8.98
N THR A 85 -9.49 10.86 7.81
CA THR A 85 -9.23 11.48 6.52
C THR A 85 -10.50 12.07 5.92
N ARG A 86 -10.38 12.78 4.81
CA ARG A 86 -11.53 13.34 4.09
C ARG A 86 -12.15 12.38 3.08
N HIS A 87 -11.45 11.28 2.78
CA HIS A 87 -11.94 10.22 1.89
C HIS A 87 -11.40 8.85 2.31
N GLU A 88 -12.19 7.80 2.20
CA GLU A 88 -11.81 6.43 2.60
C GLU A 88 -10.63 5.88 1.80
N ALA A 89 -10.50 6.23 0.52
CA ALA A 89 -9.33 5.83 -0.28
C ALA A 89 -8.04 6.39 0.33
N THR A 90 -8.07 7.65 0.81
CA THR A 90 -6.91 8.26 1.49
C THR A 90 -6.55 7.53 2.78
N ALA A 91 -7.54 7.07 3.55
CA ALA A 91 -7.28 6.26 4.75
C ALA A 91 -6.51 4.98 4.40
N VAL A 92 -6.91 4.30 3.32
CA VAL A 92 -6.23 3.08 2.86
C VAL A 92 -4.85 3.40 2.28
N PHE A 93 -4.68 4.48 1.50
CA PHE A 93 -3.36 4.89 1.02
C PHE A 93 -2.41 5.26 2.17
N ALA A 94 -2.90 5.91 3.23
CA ALA A 94 -2.09 6.21 4.40
C ALA A 94 -1.66 4.92 5.15
N ALA A 95 -2.56 3.96 5.29
CA ALA A 95 -2.25 2.64 5.83
C ALA A 95 -1.22 1.90 4.96
N ASP A 96 -1.35 1.95 3.62
CA ASP A 96 -0.40 1.38 2.66
C ASP A 96 1.00 2.02 2.82
N ALA A 97 1.09 3.35 2.95
CA ALA A 97 2.36 4.03 3.19
C ALA A 97 3.02 3.60 4.52
N VAL A 98 2.24 3.48 5.59
CA VAL A 98 2.74 2.96 6.88
C VAL A 98 3.28 1.54 6.71
N ALA A 99 2.56 0.68 6.01
CA ALA A 99 3.00 -0.69 5.76
C ALA A 99 4.35 -0.73 5.02
N ARG A 100 4.49 0.07 3.96
CA ARG A 100 5.72 0.14 3.16
C ARG A 100 6.92 0.70 3.93
N LEU A 101 6.70 1.73 4.75
CA LEU A 101 7.80 2.44 5.43
C LEU A 101 8.22 1.81 6.76
N SER A 102 7.29 1.19 7.49
CA SER A 102 7.56 0.60 8.80
C SER A 102 7.84 -0.91 8.74
N GLY A 103 7.51 -1.58 7.64
CA GLY A 103 7.57 -3.03 7.53
C GLY A 103 6.55 -3.76 8.43
N THR A 104 5.56 -3.03 8.98
CA THR A 104 4.46 -3.58 9.79
C THR A 104 3.17 -3.65 8.98
N VAL A 105 2.07 -4.13 9.57
CA VAL A 105 0.77 -4.14 8.90
C VAL A 105 0.13 -2.76 8.99
N GLY A 106 -0.22 -2.18 7.84
CA GLY A 106 -1.06 -0.97 7.76
C GLY A 106 -2.52 -1.31 8.04
N VAL A 107 -3.23 -0.47 8.81
CA VAL A 107 -4.62 -0.74 9.19
C VAL A 107 -5.52 0.43 8.82
N ALA A 108 -6.55 0.14 8.04
CA ALA A 108 -7.64 1.07 7.77
C ALA A 108 -8.98 0.47 8.21
N ALA A 109 -9.84 1.31 8.80
CA ALA A 109 -11.17 0.93 9.24
C ALA A 109 -12.21 1.90 8.65
N VAL A 110 -13.22 1.37 7.95
CA VAL A 110 -14.24 2.17 7.27
C VAL A 110 -15.65 1.61 7.50
N THR A 111 -16.65 2.47 7.35
CA THR A 111 -18.04 2.08 7.54
C THR A 111 -18.52 1.17 6.41
N ALA A 112 -19.73 0.60 6.57
CA ALA A 112 -20.36 -0.29 5.61
C ALA A 112 -20.68 0.41 4.28
N GLY A 113 -20.94 -0.38 3.25
CA GLY A 113 -21.46 0.05 1.95
C GLY A 113 -20.53 1.03 1.23
N PRO A 114 -20.91 2.33 1.07
CA PRO A 114 -20.11 3.30 0.35
C PRO A 114 -18.72 3.52 0.97
N GLY A 115 -18.59 3.42 2.30
CA GLY A 115 -17.29 3.49 2.95
C GLY A 115 -16.32 2.45 2.40
N LEU A 116 -16.77 1.22 2.24
CA LEU A 116 -15.98 0.13 1.67
C LEU A 116 -15.77 0.27 0.17
N THR A 117 -16.81 0.56 -0.61
CA THR A 117 -16.66 0.68 -2.06
C THR A 117 -15.69 1.79 -2.47
N ASN A 118 -15.62 2.88 -1.71
CA ASN A 118 -14.63 3.95 -1.91
C ASN A 118 -13.17 3.49 -1.70
N THR A 119 -12.93 2.35 -1.05
CA THR A 119 -11.57 1.84 -0.81
C THR A 119 -11.05 0.89 -1.89
N VAL A 120 -11.89 0.43 -2.82
CA VAL A 120 -11.56 -0.64 -3.78
C VAL A 120 -10.27 -0.33 -4.56
N THR A 121 -10.15 0.88 -5.11
CA THR A 121 -8.95 1.31 -5.85
C THR A 121 -7.70 1.26 -4.96
N ALA A 122 -7.78 1.77 -3.74
CA ALA A 122 -6.63 1.82 -2.84
C ALA A 122 -6.21 0.42 -2.35
N VAL A 123 -7.17 -0.48 -2.10
CA VAL A 123 -6.88 -1.89 -1.78
C VAL A 123 -6.24 -2.61 -2.97
N LYS A 124 -6.70 -2.33 -4.20
CA LYS A 124 -6.07 -2.87 -5.42
C LYS A 124 -4.64 -2.36 -5.58
N ASN A 125 -4.41 -1.07 -5.27
CA ASN A 125 -3.05 -0.51 -5.26
C ASN A 125 -2.14 -1.26 -4.28
N ALA A 126 -2.60 -1.46 -3.04
CA ALA A 126 -1.86 -2.21 -2.02
C ALA A 126 -1.59 -3.67 -2.45
N GLN A 127 -2.56 -4.32 -3.12
CA GLN A 127 -2.37 -5.67 -3.68
C GLN A 127 -1.24 -5.68 -4.72
N MET A 128 -1.25 -4.75 -5.67
CA MET A 128 -0.25 -4.69 -6.73
C MET A 128 1.12 -4.21 -6.24
N ALA A 129 1.15 -3.47 -5.14
CA ALA A 129 2.36 -3.04 -4.46
C ALA A 129 2.90 -4.08 -3.46
N GLU A 130 2.17 -5.19 -3.26
CA GLU A 130 2.52 -6.25 -2.31
C GLU A 130 2.67 -5.72 -0.87
N SER A 131 1.78 -4.80 -0.48
CA SER A 131 1.78 -4.16 0.84
C SER A 131 0.94 -4.95 1.83
N PRO A 132 1.44 -5.24 3.04
CA PRO A 132 0.67 -5.89 4.09
C PRO A 132 -0.35 -4.92 4.68
N LEU A 133 -1.61 -5.07 4.29
CA LEU A 133 -2.72 -4.19 4.66
C LEU A 133 -3.87 -4.98 5.29
N LEU A 134 -4.38 -4.52 6.44
CA LEU A 134 -5.64 -4.97 7.02
C LEU A 134 -6.71 -3.90 6.76
N LEU A 135 -7.70 -4.23 5.95
CA LEU A 135 -8.93 -3.46 5.83
C LEU A 135 -9.99 -4.02 6.77
N ILE A 136 -10.49 -3.20 7.67
CA ILE A 136 -11.61 -3.47 8.55
C ILE A 136 -12.84 -2.76 7.99
N GLY A 137 -13.90 -3.49 7.74
CA GLY A 137 -15.16 -2.93 7.27
C GLY A 137 -16.30 -3.20 8.23
N GLY A 138 -17.10 -2.18 8.51
CA GLY A 138 -18.38 -2.37 9.18
C GLY A 138 -19.39 -3.08 8.27
N ALA A 139 -20.42 -3.68 8.85
CA ALA A 139 -21.52 -4.29 8.13
C ALA A 139 -22.83 -4.16 8.91
N ALA A 140 -23.95 -4.31 8.23
CA ALA A 140 -25.28 -4.43 8.83
C ALA A 140 -25.30 -5.60 9.84
N GLY A 141 -26.13 -5.49 10.88
CA GLY A 141 -26.31 -6.55 11.86
C GLY A 141 -26.70 -7.88 11.24
N THR A 142 -26.22 -8.98 11.81
CA THR A 142 -26.32 -10.33 11.25
C THR A 142 -27.76 -10.75 10.87
N LEU A 143 -28.75 -10.36 11.67
CA LEU A 143 -30.18 -10.64 11.39
C LEU A 143 -30.81 -9.70 10.36
N LEU A 144 -30.16 -8.58 10.03
CA LEU A 144 -30.68 -7.56 9.11
C LEU A 144 -29.98 -7.60 7.74
N LYS A 145 -28.90 -8.34 7.62
CA LYS A 145 -28.13 -8.49 6.39
C LYS A 145 -28.99 -9.09 5.27
N GLY A 146 -28.97 -8.48 4.09
CA GLY A 146 -29.82 -8.87 2.94
C GLY A 146 -31.30 -8.48 3.07
N ARG A 147 -31.66 -7.65 4.06
CA ARG A 147 -33.05 -7.23 4.32
C ARG A 147 -33.30 -5.75 4.09
N GLY A 148 -32.39 -5.04 3.43
CA GLY A 148 -32.51 -3.62 3.16
C GLY A 148 -32.09 -2.72 4.33
N ALA A 149 -31.18 -3.18 5.18
CA ALA A 149 -30.56 -2.35 6.21
C ALA A 149 -29.75 -1.22 5.55
N LEU A 150 -29.53 -0.12 6.29
CA LEU A 150 -28.72 0.99 5.82
C LEU A 150 -27.32 0.51 5.44
N GLN A 151 -26.85 0.87 4.24
CA GLN A 151 -25.51 0.56 3.71
C GLN A 151 -25.22 -0.95 3.57
N ASP A 152 -26.25 -1.79 3.55
CA ASP A 152 -26.12 -3.24 3.38
C ASP A 152 -25.96 -3.62 1.91
N ILE A 153 -24.79 -4.15 1.58
CA ILE A 153 -24.43 -4.70 0.27
C ILE A 153 -23.61 -5.99 0.44
N ASP A 154 -23.43 -6.78 -0.59
CA ASP A 154 -22.50 -7.92 -0.58
C ASP A 154 -21.05 -7.44 -0.70
N GLN A 155 -20.49 -6.93 0.39
CA GLN A 155 -19.13 -6.40 0.49
C GLN A 155 -18.07 -7.46 0.22
N MET A 156 -18.33 -8.70 0.63
CA MET A 156 -17.38 -9.80 0.48
C MET A 156 -17.03 -10.07 -0.98
N SER A 157 -18.00 -9.96 -1.89
CA SER A 157 -17.77 -10.17 -3.34
C SER A 157 -16.85 -9.13 -3.96
N PHE A 158 -16.81 -7.90 -3.45
CA PHE A 158 -15.89 -6.85 -3.93
C PHE A 158 -14.43 -7.13 -3.54
N PHE A 159 -14.18 -7.69 -2.34
CA PHE A 159 -12.84 -7.81 -1.81
C PHE A 159 -12.19 -9.19 -2.00
N LYS A 160 -12.96 -10.25 -2.22
CA LYS A 160 -12.42 -11.60 -2.50
C LYS A 160 -11.37 -11.64 -3.61
N PRO A 161 -11.53 -10.96 -4.77
CA PRO A 161 -10.52 -10.96 -5.83
C PRO A 161 -9.34 -10.02 -5.55
N LEU A 162 -9.43 -9.15 -4.55
CA LEU A 162 -8.42 -8.15 -4.22
C LEU A 162 -7.55 -8.54 -3.02
N CYS A 163 -8.07 -9.40 -2.15
CA CYS A 163 -7.46 -9.70 -0.86
C CYS A 163 -6.98 -11.15 -0.79
N LYS A 164 -5.89 -11.38 -0.06
CA LYS A 164 -5.37 -12.73 0.22
C LYS A 164 -6.30 -13.54 1.12
N PHE A 165 -7.07 -12.86 1.95
CA PHE A 165 -8.01 -13.46 2.88
C PHE A 165 -9.17 -12.50 3.14
N CYS A 166 -10.38 -13.05 3.17
CA CYS A 166 -11.60 -12.32 3.54
C CYS A 166 -12.38 -13.15 4.54
N ALA A 167 -12.85 -12.52 5.62
CA ALA A 167 -13.73 -13.16 6.59
C ALA A 167 -14.78 -12.17 7.11
N SER A 168 -15.98 -12.69 7.43
CA SER A 168 -17.02 -11.97 8.15
C SER A 168 -17.13 -12.57 9.56
N ILE A 169 -17.11 -11.73 10.58
CA ILE A 169 -17.20 -12.14 11.98
C ILE A 169 -18.65 -12.44 12.33
N SER A 170 -18.91 -13.64 12.82
CA SER A 170 -20.27 -14.07 13.18
C SER A 170 -20.51 -14.03 14.70
N THR A 171 -19.45 -14.16 15.49
CA THR A 171 -19.52 -14.16 16.96
C THR A 171 -18.34 -13.40 17.54
N VAL A 172 -18.51 -12.82 18.73
CA VAL A 172 -17.45 -12.04 19.40
C VAL A 172 -16.22 -12.91 19.71
N ARG A 173 -16.40 -14.20 20.00
CA ARG A 173 -15.30 -15.13 20.26
C ARG A 173 -14.40 -15.39 19.04
N GLU A 174 -14.89 -15.14 17.82
CA GLU A 174 -14.11 -15.33 16.59
C GLU A 174 -13.18 -14.15 16.29
N ILE A 175 -13.35 -13.00 16.93
CA ILE A 175 -12.59 -11.77 16.66
C ILE A 175 -11.08 -12.02 16.80
N VAL A 176 -10.65 -12.52 17.95
CA VAL A 176 -9.22 -12.71 18.24
C VAL A 176 -8.55 -13.70 17.27
N PRO A 177 -9.03 -14.94 17.10
CA PRO A 177 -8.38 -15.91 16.22
C PRO A 177 -8.40 -15.48 14.75
N THR A 178 -9.50 -14.84 14.30
CA THR A 178 -9.61 -14.37 12.91
C THR A 178 -8.64 -13.23 12.61
N LEU A 179 -8.53 -12.24 13.49
CA LEU A 179 -7.59 -11.13 13.32
C LEU A 179 -6.13 -11.58 13.38
N ARG A 180 -5.77 -12.47 14.32
CA ARG A 180 -4.42 -13.05 14.38
C ARG A 180 -4.05 -13.75 13.07
N LYS A 181 -4.96 -14.59 12.56
CA LYS A 181 -4.79 -15.26 11.27
C LYS A 181 -4.67 -14.26 10.11
N ALA A 182 -5.54 -13.25 10.07
CA ALA A 182 -5.52 -12.22 9.05
C ALA A 182 -4.18 -11.47 9.03
N LEU A 183 -3.70 -11.02 10.20
CA LEU A 183 -2.45 -10.28 10.35
C LEU A 183 -1.22 -11.13 9.94
N ALA A 184 -1.20 -12.43 10.21
CA ALA A 184 -0.16 -13.32 9.71
C ALA A 184 -0.22 -13.49 8.19
N ILE A 185 -1.41 -13.67 7.62
CA ILE A 185 -1.61 -13.84 6.17
C ILE A 185 -1.17 -12.60 5.39
N THR A 186 -1.39 -11.36 5.91
CA THR A 186 -0.96 -10.14 5.20
C THR A 186 0.53 -10.16 4.89
N GLN A 187 1.35 -10.77 5.75
CA GLN A 187 2.81 -10.71 5.73
C GLN A 187 3.44 -11.98 5.14
N SER A 188 2.73 -13.13 5.19
CA SER A 188 3.26 -14.43 4.74
C SER A 188 3.36 -14.53 3.22
N GLY A 189 4.38 -15.23 2.73
CA GLY A 189 4.65 -15.38 1.31
C GLY A 189 4.90 -14.03 0.64
N THR A 190 4.15 -13.73 -0.43
CA THR A 190 4.05 -12.38 -0.98
C THR A 190 3.06 -11.57 -0.15
N PRO A 191 3.47 -10.46 0.48
CA PRO A 191 2.56 -9.63 1.26
C PRO A 191 1.38 -9.10 0.44
N GLY A 192 0.31 -8.74 1.14
CA GLY A 192 -0.86 -8.19 0.45
C GLY A 192 -2.04 -7.94 1.39
N PRO A 193 -3.09 -7.28 0.88
CA PRO A 193 -4.25 -6.90 1.67
C PRO A 193 -5.08 -8.11 2.12
N VAL A 194 -5.73 -7.93 3.28
CA VAL A 194 -6.79 -8.80 3.80
C VAL A 194 -7.99 -7.93 4.20
N PHE A 195 -9.18 -8.50 4.14
CA PHE A 195 -10.42 -7.81 4.49
C PHE A 195 -11.18 -8.58 5.58
N ILE A 196 -11.52 -7.90 6.68
CA ILE A 196 -12.35 -8.45 7.75
C ILE A 196 -13.60 -7.59 7.92
N GLU A 197 -14.75 -8.22 7.73
CA GLU A 197 -16.06 -7.63 7.88
C GLU A 197 -16.58 -7.83 9.31
N PHE A 198 -17.05 -6.76 9.92
CA PHE A 198 -17.61 -6.77 11.27
C PHE A 198 -19.09 -6.33 11.23
N PRO A 199 -20.04 -7.26 11.34
CA PRO A 199 -21.43 -6.90 11.62
C PRO A 199 -21.53 -6.07 12.90
N ILE A 200 -22.35 -5.01 12.87
CA ILE A 200 -22.44 -4.02 13.96
C ILE A 200 -22.81 -4.66 15.30
N ASP A 201 -23.62 -5.71 15.28
CA ASP A 201 -24.07 -6.44 16.47
C ASP A 201 -22.95 -7.25 17.15
N THR A 202 -21.86 -7.56 16.46
CA THR A 202 -20.66 -8.17 17.08
C THR A 202 -19.75 -7.15 17.78
N LEU A 203 -19.95 -5.86 17.53
CA LEU A 203 -19.09 -4.79 18.01
C LEU A 203 -19.65 -4.04 19.22
N TYR A 204 -20.98 -3.94 19.37
CA TYR A 204 -21.62 -3.23 20.48
C TYR A 204 -21.86 -4.16 21.68
N PRO A 205 -22.07 -3.61 22.90
CA PRO A 205 -22.36 -4.42 24.08
C PRO A 205 -23.66 -5.22 23.96
N PHE A 206 -23.71 -6.40 24.57
CA PHE A 206 -24.88 -7.30 24.52
C PHE A 206 -26.22 -6.61 24.83
N HIS A 207 -26.26 -5.79 25.88
CA HIS A 207 -27.51 -5.16 26.32
C HIS A 207 -28.07 -4.16 25.31
N LEU A 208 -27.21 -3.46 24.55
CA LEU A 208 -27.63 -2.56 23.46
C LEU A 208 -28.12 -3.36 22.27
N VAL A 209 -27.35 -4.37 21.83
CA VAL A 209 -27.73 -5.23 20.70
C VAL A 209 -29.06 -5.95 20.94
N SER A 210 -29.22 -6.54 22.14
CA SER A 210 -30.45 -7.24 22.53
C SER A 210 -31.65 -6.30 22.64
N LYS A 211 -31.47 -5.07 23.10
CA LYS A 211 -32.53 -4.06 23.20
C LYS A 211 -32.98 -3.58 21.81
N GLU A 212 -32.03 -3.14 20.97
CA GLU A 212 -32.34 -2.50 19.70
C GLU A 212 -32.84 -3.50 18.64
N LEU A 213 -32.24 -4.69 18.55
CA LEU A 213 -32.58 -5.71 17.56
C LEU A 213 -33.59 -6.75 18.08
N GLY A 214 -33.62 -7.02 19.40
CA GLY A 214 -34.58 -7.95 20.00
C GLY A 214 -36.02 -7.45 20.00
N GLN A 215 -36.25 -6.14 19.96
CA GLN A 215 -37.60 -5.54 19.91
C GLN A 215 -38.25 -5.60 18.51
N THR A 216 -37.50 -5.97 17.49
CA THR A 216 -37.99 -6.01 16.10
C THR A 216 -39.09 -7.05 15.87
N PHE A 217 -39.21 -8.05 16.77
CA PHE A 217 -40.19 -9.13 16.65
C PHE A 217 -40.97 -9.30 17.97
N PRO A 218 -42.04 -8.51 18.21
CA PRO A 218 -42.84 -8.68 19.43
C PRO A 218 -43.56 -10.04 19.41
N PRO A 219 -43.51 -10.80 20.49
CA PRO A 219 -44.06 -12.15 20.55
C PRO A 219 -45.59 -12.14 20.52
N LYS A 220 -46.18 -12.36 19.34
CA LYS A 220 -47.61 -12.59 19.19
C LYS A 220 -47.84 -14.02 18.69
N GLY A 221 -48.66 -14.79 19.38
CA GLY A 221 -48.95 -16.18 19.07
C GLY A 221 -47.75 -17.13 19.17
N LEU A 222 -47.91 -18.36 18.68
CA LEU A 222 -46.85 -19.39 18.71
C LEU A 222 -45.63 -19.03 17.86
N ILE A 223 -45.86 -18.52 16.65
CA ILE A 223 -44.80 -18.12 15.73
C ILE A 223 -43.96 -16.99 16.32
N GLY A 224 -44.60 -15.99 16.93
CA GLY A 224 -43.90 -14.90 17.61
C GLY A 224 -42.99 -15.39 18.74
N LYS A 225 -43.45 -16.39 19.53
CA LYS A 225 -42.62 -16.99 20.59
C LYS A 225 -41.40 -17.74 20.03
N VAL A 226 -41.54 -18.48 18.93
CA VAL A 226 -40.45 -19.19 18.25
C VAL A 226 -39.45 -18.20 17.70
N LEU A 227 -39.88 -17.13 17.05
CA LEU A 227 -39.01 -16.07 16.53
C LEU A 227 -38.27 -15.34 17.65
N SER A 228 -38.96 -15.01 18.73
CA SER A 228 -38.35 -14.38 19.91
C SER A 228 -37.30 -15.29 20.56
N TRP A 229 -37.58 -16.58 20.69
CA TRP A 229 -36.60 -17.56 21.15
C TRP A 229 -35.39 -17.65 20.22
N TYR A 230 -35.61 -17.73 18.90
CA TYR A 230 -34.53 -17.78 17.90
C TYR A 230 -33.63 -16.54 18.00
N THR A 231 -34.22 -15.34 18.04
CA THR A 231 -33.49 -14.08 18.14
C THR A 231 -32.69 -13.99 19.44
N THR A 232 -33.31 -14.37 20.57
CA THR A 232 -32.63 -14.40 21.87
C THR A 232 -31.48 -15.40 21.88
N ASN A 233 -31.70 -16.61 21.37
CA ASN A 233 -30.67 -17.62 21.26
C ASN A 233 -29.53 -17.17 20.34
N HIS A 234 -29.83 -16.49 19.24
CA HIS A 234 -28.83 -15.93 18.32
C HIS A 234 -27.87 -14.98 19.05
N PHE A 235 -28.40 -14.01 19.80
CA PHE A 235 -27.57 -13.07 20.56
C PHE A 235 -26.82 -13.73 21.72
N LEU A 236 -27.45 -14.66 22.44
CA LEU A 236 -26.75 -15.44 23.47
C LEU A 236 -25.58 -16.22 22.88
N ASN A 237 -25.75 -16.87 21.75
CA ASN A 237 -24.66 -17.59 21.05
C ASN A 237 -23.57 -16.63 20.57
N MET A 238 -23.92 -15.47 20.02
CA MET A 238 -22.98 -14.47 19.54
C MET A 238 -21.99 -14.04 20.65
N PHE A 239 -22.47 -13.92 21.88
CA PHE A 239 -21.67 -13.49 23.03
C PHE A 239 -21.22 -14.63 23.96
N ALA A 240 -21.60 -15.88 23.69
CA ALA A 240 -21.14 -17.02 24.51
C ALA A 240 -19.60 -17.13 24.44
N GLY A 241 -18.95 -17.18 25.61
CA GLY A 241 -17.49 -17.24 25.74
C GLY A 241 -16.76 -16.01 25.14
N ALA A 242 -17.44 -14.88 24.95
CA ALA A 242 -16.87 -13.68 24.34
C ALA A 242 -15.64 -13.15 25.07
N TRP A 243 -15.67 -13.21 26.41
CA TRP A 243 -14.66 -12.59 27.28
C TRP A 243 -13.69 -13.58 27.92
N GLU A 244 -13.70 -14.82 27.47
CA GLU A 244 -12.71 -15.80 27.91
C GLU A 244 -11.31 -15.38 27.47
N PRO A 245 -10.29 -15.57 28.31
CA PRO A 245 -8.91 -15.26 27.97
C PRO A 245 -8.47 -15.98 26.69
N ARG A 246 -7.87 -15.26 25.78
CA ARG A 246 -7.30 -15.79 24.53
C ARG A 246 -5.90 -15.25 24.32
N ASP A 247 -5.06 -16.08 23.74
CA ASP A 247 -3.75 -15.65 23.29
C ASP A 247 -3.90 -14.64 22.14
N MET A 248 -3.29 -13.47 22.28
CA MET A 248 -3.29 -12.36 21.32
C MET A 248 -1.94 -12.18 20.63
N SER A 249 -0.94 -13.02 20.94
CA SER A 249 0.40 -12.91 20.36
C SER A 249 0.39 -13.12 18.84
N PRO A 250 1.31 -12.49 18.11
CA PRO A 250 1.45 -12.71 16.67
C PRO A 250 1.67 -14.18 16.32
N LEU A 251 1.03 -14.63 15.25
CA LEU A 251 1.30 -15.95 14.65
C LEU A 251 2.58 -15.88 13.79
N PRO A 252 3.28 -17.01 13.60
CA PRO A 252 4.44 -17.08 12.71
C PRO A 252 4.11 -16.62 11.29
N VAL A 253 5.05 -15.92 10.68
CA VAL A 253 5.00 -15.48 9.27
C VAL A 253 5.91 -16.37 8.45
N ASP A 254 5.38 -16.97 7.39
CA ASP A 254 6.13 -17.81 6.47
C ASP A 254 6.66 -16.98 5.30
N ILE A 255 7.97 -16.98 5.07
CA ILE A 255 8.63 -16.24 4.01
C ILE A 255 9.51 -17.19 3.19
N PRO A 256 9.26 -17.31 1.87
CA PRO A 256 10.07 -18.20 1.03
C PRO A 256 11.53 -17.72 0.98
N GLN A 257 12.46 -18.65 1.10
CA GLN A 257 13.90 -18.40 1.10
C GLN A 257 14.58 -19.14 -0.05
N ALA A 258 15.68 -18.59 -0.56
CA ALA A 258 16.56 -19.30 -1.46
C ALA A 258 17.27 -20.45 -0.72
N THR A 259 17.49 -21.58 -1.39
CA THR A 259 18.31 -22.67 -0.84
C THR A 259 19.80 -22.39 -1.06
N ASP A 260 20.67 -22.98 -0.23
CA ASP A 260 22.12 -22.81 -0.35
C ASP A 260 22.63 -23.25 -1.73
N ASP A 261 22.10 -24.35 -2.30
CA ASP A 261 22.42 -24.82 -3.67
C ASP A 261 22.05 -23.78 -4.73
N GLN A 262 20.88 -23.12 -4.61
CA GLN A 262 20.47 -22.07 -5.54
C GLN A 262 21.39 -20.85 -5.44
N VAL A 263 21.76 -20.44 -4.22
CA VAL A 263 22.69 -19.33 -4.00
C VAL A 263 24.07 -19.67 -4.58
N GLN A 264 24.58 -20.89 -4.34
CA GLN A 264 25.89 -21.31 -4.84
C GLN A 264 25.95 -21.31 -6.38
N LYS A 265 24.92 -21.79 -7.06
CA LYS A 265 24.81 -21.70 -8.53
C LYS A 265 24.82 -20.24 -9.03
N CYS A 266 24.20 -19.33 -8.29
CA CYS A 266 24.25 -17.90 -8.62
C CYS A 266 25.65 -17.30 -8.40
N VAL A 267 26.33 -17.67 -7.30
CA VAL A 267 27.71 -17.28 -7.02
C VAL A 267 28.64 -17.70 -8.18
N GLU A 268 28.56 -18.95 -8.63
CA GLU A 268 29.36 -19.44 -9.75
C GLU A 268 29.09 -18.69 -11.06
N LEU A 269 27.84 -18.33 -11.31
CA LEU A 269 27.47 -17.60 -12.51
C LEU A 269 27.96 -16.14 -12.47
N VAL A 270 27.77 -15.46 -11.34
CA VAL A 270 28.14 -14.05 -11.16
C VAL A 270 29.66 -13.89 -11.09
N SER A 271 30.40 -14.83 -10.45
CA SER A 271 31.85 -14.76 -10.35
C SER A 271 32.59 -14.78 -11.70
N ARG A 272 31.95 -15.29 -12.75
CA ARG A 272 32.48 -15.35 -14.11
C ARG A 272 32.03 -14.21 -15.00
N ALA A 273 31.11 -13.36 -14.49
CA ALA A 273 30.54 -12.27 -15.27
C ALA A 273 31.55 -11.13 -15.51
N LYS A 274 31.54 -10.59 -16.71
CA LYS A 274 32.36 -9.43 -17.08
C LYS A 274 31.55 -8.13 -17.05
N LYS A 275 30.26 -8.22 -17.34
CA LYS A 275 29.32 -7.08 -17.41
C LYS A 275 28.03 -7.36 -16.62
N PRO A 276 28.12 -7.67 -15.32
CA PRO A 276 26.92 -7.94 -14.52
C PRO A 276 26.13 -6.65 -14.23
N VAL A 277 24.80 -6.77 -14.13
CA VAL A 277 23.89 -5.67 -13.75
C VAL A 277 22.83 -6.19 -12.78
N ILE A 278 22.51 -5.40 -11.77
CA ILE A 278 21.38 -5.67 -10.85
C ILE A 278 20.23 -4.71 -11.15
N LEU A 279 19.04 -5.26 -11.33
CA LEU A 279 17.77 -4.52 -11.27
C LEU A 279 17.10 -4.80 -9.94
N LEU A 280 17.04 -3.79 -9.08
CA LEU A 280 16.44 -3.89 -7.75
C LEU A 280 15.00 -3.36 -7.78
N GLY A 281 14.05 -4.19 -7.42
CA GLY A 281 12.63 -3.83 -7.33
C GLY A 281 12.13 -3.69 -5.90
N SER A 282 10.87 -3.31 -5.74
CA SER A 282 10.25 -3.05 -4.43
C SER A 282 10.31 -4.24 -3.46
N GLN A 283 10.22 -5.48 -3.94
CA GLN A 283 10.28 -6.66 -3.06
C GLN A 283 11.60 -6.78 -2.29
N ALA A 284 12.69 -6.20 -2.79
CA ALA A 284 13.96 -6.22 -2.07
C ALA A 284 13.94 -5.43 -0.75
N THR A 285 12.95 -4.54 -0.58
CA THR A 285 12.80 -3.74 0.65
C THR A 285 11.84 -4.35 1.67
N LEU A 286 11.25 -5.52 1.37
CA LEU A 286 10.33 -6.19 2.28
C LEU A 286 11.09 -6.83 3.46
N PRO A 287 10.49 -6.85 4.67
CA PRO A 287 11.04 -7.64 5.77
C PRO A 287 11.21 -9.13 5.36
N PRO A 288 12.15 -9.90 5.94
CA PRO A 288 12.78 -9.66 7.23
C PRO A 288 14.14 -8.96 7.18
N THR A 289 14.74 -8.81 5.98
CA THR A 289 16.12 -8.30 5.87
C THR A 289 16.12 -6.78 6.06
N PRO A 290 16.92 -6.24 7.02
CA PRO A 290 17.06 -4.81 7.17
C PRO A 290 17.62 -4.16 5.89
N VAL A 291 17.07 -3.02 5.51
CA VAL A 291 17.48 -2.30 4.27
C VAL A 291 18.96 -1.89 4.29
N GLU A 292 19.53 -1.64 5.46
CA GLU A 292 20.95 -1.32 5.63
C GLU A 292 21.87 -2.52 5.36
N ASP A 293 21.40 -3.75 5.64
CA ASP A 293 22.16 -4.96 5.32
C ASP A 293 22.13 -5.23 3.81
N ILE A 294 21.01 -4.93 3.15
CA ILE A 294 20.89 -4.99 1.70
C ILE A 294 21.81 -3.96 1.05
N ARG A 295 21.79 -2.72 1.52
CA ARG A 295 22.67 -1.65 1.03
C ARG A 295 24.15 -2.05 1.13
N ARG A 296 24.57 -2.51 2.31
CA ARG A 296 25.94 -3.01 2.53
C ARG A 296 26.31 -4.12 1.57
N SER A 297 25.39 -5.09 1.38
CA SER A 297 25.60 -6.21 0.45
C SER A 297 25.75 -5.77 -1.00
N LEU A 298 25.00 -4.75 -1.44
CA LEU A 298 25.14 -4.18 -2.77
C LEU A 298 26.49 -3.45 -2.95
N ASP A 299 26.91 -2.70 -1.94
CA ASP A 299 28.22 -2.02 -1.93
C ASP A 299 29.38 -3.05 -1.95
N ASP A 300 29.26 -4.15 -1.19
CA ASP A 300 30.23 -5.24 -1.18
C ASP A 300 30.32 -5.97 -2.56
N LEU A 301 29.19 -6.15 -3.23
CA LEU A 301 29.14 -6.75 -4.56
C LEU A 301 29.78 -5.84 -5.63
N GLY A 302 29.70 -4.53 -5.46
CA GLY A 302 30.24 -3.56 -6.40
C GLY A 302 29.66 -3.64 -7.82
N ILE A 303 28.51 -4.30 -8.02
CA ILE A 303 27.86 -4.47 -9.30
C ILE A 303 26.95 -3.28 -9.59
N PRO A 304 26.98 -2.71 -10.82
CA PRO A 304 26.08 -1.61 -11.19
C PRO A 304 24.61 -1.96 -10.98
N CYS A 305 23.88 -1.04 -10.30
CA CYS A 305 22.49 -1.21 -9.92
C CYS A 305 21.57 -0.18 -10.55
N PHE A 306 20.44 -0.64 -11.08
CA PHE A 306 19.29 0.18 -11.42
C PHE A 306 18.19 -0.06 -10.36
N LEU A 307 17.69 1.01 -9.76
CA LEU A 307 16.73 0.96 -8.66
C LEU A 307 15.34 1.36 -9.14
N GLY A 308 14.31 0.62 -8.72
CA GLY A 308 12.92 0.87 -9.11
C GLY A 308 11.94 0.76 -7.94
N GLY A 309 10.82 1.51 -8.01
CA GLY A 309 9.80 1.52 -6.95
C GLY A 309 10.38 1.89 -5.59
N MET A 310 10.02 1.15 -4.55
CA MET A 310 10.49 1.39 -3.16
C MET A 310 12.01 1.25 -2.97
N SER A 311 12.72 0.59 -3.88
CA SER A 311 14.19 0.51 -3.80
C SER A 311 14.90 1.77 -4.30
N ARG A 312 14.18 2.74 -4.89
CA ARG A 312 14.76 4.05 -5.23
C ARG A 312 15.37 4.69 -3.99
N GLY A 313 16.56 5.21 -4.12
CA GLY A 313 17.30 5.77 -2.98
C GLY A 313 18.06 4.74 -2.14
N MET A 314 17.92 3.43 -2.36
CA MET A 314 18.60 2.37 -1.57
C MET A 314 20.09 2.64 -1.38
N LEU A 315 20.78 3.11 -2.41
CA LEU A 315 22.21 3.39 -2.42
C LEU A 315 22.55 4.86 -2.10
N GLY A 316 21.55 5.71 -1.84
CA GLY A 316 21.77 7.15 -1.69
C GLY A 316 22.13 7.83 -3.03
N ILE A 317 22.43 9.15 -2.94
CA ILE A 317 22.66 9.98 -4.15
C ILE A 317 24.09 9.90 -4.70
N ASN A 318 25.06 9.45 -3.91
CA ASN A 318 26.48 9.52 -4.20
C ASN A 318 27.12 8.15 -4.52
N SER A 319 26.35 7.05 -4.52
CA SER A 319 26.91 5.72 -4.76
C SER A 319 27.50 5.58 -6.17
N PRO A 320 28.73 5.06 -6.32
CA PRO A 320 29.36 4.86 -7.62
C PRO A 320 28.71 3.75 -8.43
N ILE A 321 28.04 2.81 -7.80
CA ILE A 321 27.35 1.70 -8.47
C ILE A 321 25.89 2.01 -8.79
N HIS A 322 25.32 3.12 -8.32
CA HIS A 322 23.96 3.53 -8.66
C HIS A 322 23.93 4.18 -10.04
N ILE A 323 23.31 3.54 -11.01
CA ILE A 323 23.10 4.02 -12.37
C ILE A 323 21.62 4.37 -12.56
N ARG A 324 21.35 5.59 -13.05
CA ARG A 324 19.97 6.11 -13.17
C ARG A 324 19.47 6.13 -14.62
N GLN A 325 20.36 6.41 -15.55
CA GLN A 325 20.04 6.66 -16.96
C GLN A 325 20.49 5.49 -17.86
N ASN A 326 20.06 5.47 -19.10
CA ASN A 326 20.50 4.53 -20.15
C ASN A 326 20.34 3.03 -19.80
N ARG A 327 19.38 2.69 -18.92
CA ARG A 327 19.11 1.30 -18.48
C ARG A 327 18.96 0.32 -19.64
N ARG A 328 18.28 0.74 -20.74
CA ARG A 328 18.04 -0.12 -21.90
C ARG A 328 19.35 -0.55 -22.56
N ASP A 329 20.31 0.34 -22.68
CA ASP A 329 21.57 0.06 -23.34
C ASP A 329 22.47 -0.81 -22.44
N ALA A 330 22.52 -0.53 -21.15
CA ALA A 330 23.20 -1.39 -20.17
C ALA A 330 22.67 -2.84 -20.20
N LEU A 331 21.35 -3.04 -20.30
CA LEU A 331 20.73 -4.37 -20.36
C LEU A 331 21.00 -5.11 -21.68
N LYS A 332 21.25 -4.40 -22.77
CA LYS A 332 21.66 -5.02 -24.05
C LYS A 332 23.10 -5.54 -24.01
N GLU A 333 23.96 -4.86 -23.26
CA GLU A 333 25.39 -5.19 -23.16
C GLU A 333 25.71 -6.18 -22.04
N ALA A 334 24.88 -6.24 -21.00
CA ALA A 334 25.11 -7.10 -19.84
C ALA A 334 25.19 -8.57 -20.22
N ASP A 335 26.16 -9.30 -19.65
CA ASP A 335 26.30 -10.76 -19.78
C ASP A 335 25.54 -11.51 -18.67
N VAL A 336 25.40 -10.92 -17.48
CA VAL A 336 24.56 -11.41 -16.39
C VAL A 336 23.63 -10.29 -15.91
N VAL A 337 22.33 -10.59 -15.79
CA VAL A 337 21.33 -9.67 -15.24
C VAL A 337 20.66 -10.34 -14.03
N LEU A 338 20.76 -9.71 -12.86
CA LEU A 338 20.04 -10.11 -11.67
C LEU A 338 18.77 -9.26 -11.51
N LEU A 339 17.61 -9.91 -11.60
CA LEU A 339 16.30 -9.33 -11.32
C LEU A 339 15.93 -9.63 -9.86
N ALA A 340 16.30 -8.73 -8.93
CA ALA A 340 16.06 -8.90 -7.50
C ALA A 340 14.74 -8.21 -7.10
N GLY A 341 13.67 -8.97 -6.97
CA GLY A 341 12.34 -8.45 -6.66
C GLY A 341 11.74 -7.58 -7.77
N THR A 342 12.23 -7.72 -9.00
CA THR A 342 11.79 -6.97 -10.19
C THR A 342 10.94 -7.88 -11.08
N VAL A 343 9.89 -7.30 -11.70
CA VAL A 343 8.97 -8.00 -12.60
C VAL A 343 9.18 -7.58 -14.04
N CYS A 344 9.21 -8.53 -14.98
CA CYS A 344 9.27 -8.27 -16.41
C CYS A 344 7.89 -7.92 -16.98
N ASP A 345 7.35 -6.75 -16.58
CA ASP A 345 6.13 -6.15 -17.11
C ASP A 345 6.43 -5.02 -18.13
N PHE A 346 5.46 -4.12 -18.36
CA PHE A 346 5.61 -2.99 -19.29
C PHE A 346 6.86 -2.13 -19.01
N ARG A 347 7.27 -1.99 -17.74
CA ARG A 347 8.45 -1.19 -17.33
C ARG A 347 9.78 -1.74 -17.87
N LEU A 348 9.81 -3.03 -18.19
CA LEU A 348 10.92 -3.71 -18.87
C LEU A 348 10.52 -4.19 -20.27
N SER A 349 9.52 -3.53 -20.91
CA SER A 349 8.97 -3.93 -22.20
C SER A 349 8.67 -5.43 -22.26
N TYR A 350 8.08 -5.95 -21.19
CA TYR A 350 7.71 -7.37 -21.05
C TYR A 350 8.91 -8.34 -21.12
N GLY A 351 10.12 -7.87 -20.86
CA GLY A 351 11.37 -8.61 -20.99
C GLY A 351 12.11 -8.43 -22.33
N LYS A 352 11.54 -7.72 -23.30
CA LYS A 352 12.19 -7.46 -24.61
C LYS A 352 13.50 -6.67 -24.51
N VAL A 353 13.70 -5.92 -23.42
CA VAL A 353 14.94 -5.15 -23.21
C VAL A 353 16.10 -6.02 -22.74
N LEU A 354 15.84 -7.24 -22.29
CA LEU A 354 16.86 -8.19 -21.86
C LEU A 354 17.52 -8.84 -23.08
N SER A 355 18.85 -8.86 -23.12
CA SER A 355 19.60 -9.50 -24.21
C SER A 355 19.41 -11.02 -24.17
N ARG A 356 19.17 -11.63 -25.31
CA ARG A 356 19.12 -13.11 -25.43
C ARG A 356 20.45 -13.79 -25.11
N ARG A 357 21.55 -13.04 -25.10
CA ARG A 357 22.91 -13.54 -24.77
C ARG A 357 23.17 -13.49 -23.27
N SER A 358 22.42 -12.68 -22.54
CA SER A 358 22.57 -12.52 -21.09
C SER A 358 22.04 -13.75 -20.35
N LYS A 359 22.73 -14.12 -19.28
CA LYS A 359 22.22 -15.08 -18.28
C LYS A 359 21.40 -14.32 -17.26
N ILE A 360 20.12 -14.65 -17.14
CA ILE A 360 19.18 -13.96 -16.26
C ILE A 360 19.01 -14.77 -14.97
N ILE A 361 19.32 -14.15 -13.84
CA ILE A 361 18.97 -14.66 -12.51
C ILE A 361 17.73 -13.88 -12.07
N ALA A 362 16.64 -14.55 -11.75
CA ALA A 362 15.42 -13.92 -11.26
C ALA A 362 15.06 -14.41 -9.86
N VAL A 363 14.78 -13.50 -8.95
CA VAL A 363 14.40 -13.78 -7.56
C VAL A 363 13.14 -12.99 -7.21
N ASN A 364 12.09 -13.67 -6.75
CA ASN A 364 10.82 -13.07 -6.39
C ASN A 364 10.06 -13.99 -5.43
N ARG A 365 9.35 -13.44 -4.46
CA ARG A 365 8.51 -14.22 -3.54
C ARG A 365 7.30 -14.85 -4.24
N ASP A 366 6.76 -14.20 -5.27
CA ASP A 366 5.62 -14.65 -6.05
C ASP A 366 6.08 -15.39 -7.31
N LYS A 367 5.72 -16.68 -7.42
CA LYS A 367 6.09 -17.51 -8.56
C LYS A 367 5.53 -16.99 -9.89
N THR A 368 4.34 -16.41 -9.88
CA THR A 368 3.70 -15.86 -11.08
C THR A 368 4.43 -14.61 -11.57
N GLN A 369 4.80 -13.71 -10.65
CA GLN A 369 5.57 -12.53 -10.98
C GLN A 369 7.01 -12.87 -11.38
N LEU A 370 7.63 -13.86 -10.72
CA LEU A 370 8.96 -14.36 -11.02
C LEU A 370 9.10 -14.75 -12.50
N LEU A 371 8.11 -15.45 -13.05
CA LEU A 371 8.14 -16.02 -14.39
C LEU A 371 7.27 -15.24 -15.41
N LYS A 372 6.83 -14.04 -15.06
CA LYS A 372 5.95 -13.25 -15.92
C LYS A 372 6.61 -12.96 -17.27
N ASN A 373 5.91 -13.30 -18.35
CA ASN A 373 6.38 -13.19 -19.74
C ASN A 373 7.63 -14.02 -20.09
N SER A 374 8.04 -14.95 -19.22
CA SER A 374 9.12 -15.89 -19.52
C SER A 374 8.70 -16.94 -20.57
N GLY A 375 9.69 -17.55 -21.24
CA GLY A 375 9.47 -18.54 -22.31
C GLY A 375 9.10 -17.92 -23.66
N MET A 376 8.53 -16.73 -23.70
CA MET A 376 8.17 -16.01 -24.92
C MET A 376 9.18 -14.89 -25.26
N LEU A 377 9.45 -14.00 -24.33
CA LEU A 377 10.24 -12.79 -24.55
C LEU A 377 11.61 -12.83 -23.89
N TRP A 378 11.75 -13.58 -22.83
CA TRP A 378 12.97 -13.81 -22.07
C TRP A 378 12.93 -15.18 -21.38
N THR A 379 14.07 -15.66 -20.88
CA THR A 379 14.13 -16.95 -20.15
C THR A 379 15.16 -16.82 -19.03
N PRO A 380 14.82 -17.15 -17.79
CA PRO A 380 15.78 -17.16 -16.70
C PRO A 380 16.76 -18.36 -16.87
N ALA A 381 18.04 -18.10 -16.63
CA ALA A 381 19.04 -19.15 -16.42
C ALA A 381 18.85 -19.80 -15.04
N ILE A 382 18.51 -18.98 -14.05
CA ILE A 382 18.19 -19.43 -12.69
C ILE A 382 16.96 -18.63 -12.22
N ALA A 383 15.91 -19.34 -11.76
CA ALA A 383 14.72 -18.74 -11.18
C ALA A 383 14.55 -19.22 -9.73
N ILE A 384 14.44 -18.28 -8.79
CA ILE A 384 14.35 -18.54 -7.35
C ILE A 384 13.07 -17.95 -6.80
N GLN A 385 12.16 -18.79 -6.32
CA GLN A 385 11.04 -18.33 -5.51
C GLN A 385 11.55 -18.11 -4.09
N GLY A 386 11.87 -16.85 -3.74
CA GLY A 386 12.47 -16.52 -2.46
C GLY A 386 12.51 -15.02 -2.19
N ASP A 387 12.87 -14.69 -0.96
CA ASP A 387 13.05 -13.32 -0.53
C ASP A 387 14.28 -12.68 -1.20
N ALA A 388 14.07 -11.56 -1.90
CA ALA A 388 15.13 -10.90 -2.66
C ALA A 388 16.18 -10.23 -1.75
N GLY A 389 15.76 -9.70 -0.60
CA GLY A 389 16.67 -9.05 0.34
C GLY A 389 17.65 -10.04 0.97
N SER A 390 17.15 -11.14 1.55
CA SER A 390 18.00 -12.19 2.15
C SER A 390 18.86 -12.89 1.10
N PHE A 391 18.35 -13.09 -0.12
CA PHE A 391 19.13 -13.64 -1.23
C PHE A 391 20.34 -12.74 -1.56
N LEU A 392 20.16 -11.42 -1.64
CA LEU A 392 21.27 -10.49 -1.92
C LEU A 392 22.36 -10.54 -0.83
N VAL A 393 21.96 -10.65 0.44
CA VAL A 393 22.91 -10.81 1.55
C VAL A 393 23.67 -12.14 1.45
N GLN A 394 22.99 -13.24 1.11
CA GLN A 394 23.64 -14.54 0.91
C GLN A 394 24.56 -14.55 -0.31
N LEU A 395 24.15 -13.93 -1.42
CA LEU A 395 24.96 -13.80 -2.62
C LEU A 395 26.25 -13.00 -2.35
N ALA A 396 26.15 -11.88 -1.65
CA ALA A 396 27.31 -11.07 -1.28
C ALA A 396 28.30 -11.85 -0.39
N LYS A 397 27.79 -12.62 0.58
CA LYS A 397 28.64 -13.50 1.40
C LYS A 397 29.36 -14.56 0.55
N GLY A 398 28.68 -15.17 -0.41
CA GLY A 398 29.27 -16.19 -1.30
C GLY A 398 30.29 -15.61 -2.29
N LEU A 399 30.17 -14.34 -2.63
CA LEU A 399 31.08 -13.61 -3.54
C LEU A 399 32.15 -12.79 -2.79
N LYS A 400 32.39 -13.04 -1.50
CA LYS A 400 33.36 -12.29 -0.69
C LYS A 400 34.73 -12.26 -1.36
N GLY A 401 35.22 -11.05 -1.62
CA GLY A 401 36.51 -10.79 -2.30
C GLY A 401 36.43 -10.78 -3.84
N HIS A 402 35.28 -11.13 -4.43
CA HIS A 402 35.05 -10.89 -5.84
C HIS A 402 34.70 -9.43 -6.10
N ARG A 403 35.19 -8.85 -7.19
CA ARG A 403 34.81 -7.51 -7.65
C ARG A 403 34.45 -7.53 -9.12
N CYS A 404 33.39 -6.78 -9.44
CA CYS A 404 33.07 -6.50 -10.84
C CYS A 404 34.25 -5.78 -11.53
N PRO A 405 34.59 -6.13 -12.78
CA PRO A 405 35.60 -5.40 -13.54
C PRO A 405 35.33 -3.90 -13.56
N GLU A 406 36.29 -3.08 -13.12
CA GLU A 406 36.10 -1.64 -12.87
C GLU A 406 35.69 -0.85 -14.12
N GLU A 407 36.14 -1.27 -15.28
CA GLU A 407 35.81 -0.63 -16.57
C GLU A 407 34.30 -0.58 -16.82
N TRP A 408 33.58 -1.60 -16.38
CA TRP A 408 32.13 -1.70 -16.62
C TRP A 408 31.30 -0.69 -15.84
N PRO A 409 31.39 -0.58 -14.50
CA PRO A 409 30.72 0.47 -13.72
C PRO A 409 31.11 1.87 -14.19
N GLN A 410 32.41 2.11 -14.50
CA GLN A 410 32.91 3.39 -14.96
C GLN A 410 32.29 3.80 -16.32
N SER A 411 32.17 2.86 -17.26
CA SER A 411 31.53 3.10 -18.57
C SER A 411 30.06 3.48 -18.40
N LEU A 412 29.31 2.74 -17.56
CA LEU A 412 27.92 3.05 -17.29
C LEU A 412 27.74 4.41 -16.61
N LYS A 413 28.63 4.73 -15.67
CA LYS A 413 28.61 6.02 -14.95
C LYS A 413 28.93 7.20 -15.85
N ALA A 414 29.84 7.04 -16.81
CA ALA A 414 30.13 8.07 -17.80
C ALA A 414 28.89 8.34 -18.70
N GLY A 415 28.19 7.29 -19.15
CA GLY A 415 26.94 7.42 -19.88
C GLY A 415 25.82 8.06 -19.06
N ASP A 416 25.73 7.71 -17.77
CA ASP A 416 24.79 8.29 -16.80
C ASP A 416 25.00 9.81 -16.67
N LEU A 417 26.25 10.24 -16.47
CA LEU A 417 26.63 11.65 -16.35
C LEU A 417 26.36 12.44 -17.63
N THR A 418 26.64 11.87 -18.79
CA THR A 418 26.37 12.49 -20.08
C THR A 418 24.89 12.79 -20.25
N LYS A 419 24.02 11.81 -19.90
CA LYS A 419 22.57 11.98 -19.97
C LYS A 419 22.05 12.97 -18.93
N GLU A 420 22.61 12.97 -17.72
CA GLU A 420 22.26 13.93 -16.67
C GLU A 420 22.59 15.38 -17.10
N ASN A 421 23.76 15.61 -17.70
CA ASN A 421 24.15 16.92 -18.22
C ASN A 421 23.20 17.37 -19.35
N ALA A 422 22.79 16.47 -20.23
CA ALA A 422 21.79 16.77 -21.26
C ALA A 422 20.42 17.13 -20.66
N ASN A 423 20.01 16.46 -19.61
CA ASN A 423 18.77 16.78 -18.90
C ASN A 423 18.84 18.15 -18.21
N ARG A 424 19.99 18.51 -17.61
CA ARG A 424 20.22 19.83 -17.03
C ARG A 424 20.23 20.95 -18.09
N ALA A 425 20.78 20.68 -19.27
CA ALA A 425 20.72 21.63 -20.38
C ALA A 425 19.26 21.91 -20.77
N LYS A 426 18.41 20.88 -20.88
CA LYS A 426 16.98 21.04 -21.12
C LYS A 426 16.25 21.86 -20.04
N ALA A 427 16.65 21.71 -18.79
CA ALA A 427 16.07 22.50 -17.69
C ALA A 427 16.36 24.00 -17.79
N ASN A 428 17.42 24.39 -18.51
CA ASN A 428 17.78 25.78 -18.76
C ASN A 428 17.19 26.36 -20.05
N GLU A 429 16.47 25.55 -20.84
CA GLU A 429 15.75 26.05 -22.02
C GLU A 429 14.62 26.99 -21.58
N LYS A 430 14.50 28.13 -22.27
CA LYS A 430 13.44 29.09 -22.00
C LYS A 430 12.10 28.56 -22.50
N THR A 431 11.08 28.74 -21.69
CA THR A 431 9.68 28.51 -22.05
C THR A 431 8.96 29.84 -22.29
N ASP A 432 7.85 29.86 -23.04
CA ASP A 432 7.23 31.11 -23.48
C ASP A 432 6.50 31.87 -22.34
N GLN A 433 5.56 31.21 -21.64
CA GLN A 433 4.66 31.87 -20.68
C GLN A 433 4.88 31.49 -19.22
N HIS A 434 5.31 30.26 -18.96
CA HIS A 434 5.38 29.66 -17.64
C HIS A 434 6.77 29.08 -17.35
N LEU A 435 7.02 28.64 -16.12
CA LEU A 435 8.29 28.06 -15.71
C LEU A 435 8.59 26.76 -16.46
N ASN A 436 9.88 26.50 -16.72
CA ASN A 436 10.32 25.22 -17.20
C ASN A 436 10.13 24.14 -16.09
N PRO A 437 9.32 23.09 -16.33
CA PRO A 437 9.02 22.08 -15.31
C PRO A 437 10.28 21.36 -14.80
N LEU A 438 11.30 21.15 -15.66
CA LEU A 438 12.54 20.51 -15.26
C LEU A 438 13.36 21.38 -14.32
N LYS A 439 13.38 22.71 -14.55
CA LYS A 439 14.06 23.66 -13.65
C LYS A 439 13.44 23.63 -12.25
N VAL A 440 12.13 23.59 -12.17
CA VAL A 440 11.41 23.44 -10.89
C VAL A 440 11.85 22.17 -10.16
N LEU A 441 11.87 21.02 -10.86
CA LEU A 441 12.25 19.74 -10.28
C LEU A 441 13.71 19.70 -9.83
N TYR A 442 14.64 20.28 -10.60
CA TYR A 442 16.04 20.40 -10.17
C TYR A 442 16.20 21.30 -8.96
N SER A 443 15.47 22.44 -8.89
CA SER A 443 15.50 23.33 -7.73
C SER A 443 14.99 22.63 -6.47
N VAL A 444 13.94 21.83 -6.59
CA VAL A 444 13.44 20.99 -5.48
C VAL A 444 14.47 19.95 -5.09
N ASP A 445 15.02 19.21 -6.05
CA ASP A 445 16.04 18.17 -5.78
C ASP A 445 17.29 18.73 -5.08
N GLU A 446 17.74 19.92 -5.45
CA GLU A 446 18.93 20.55 -4.87
C GLU A 446 18.71 21.06 -3.44
N LEU A 447 17.47 21.40 -3.08
CA LEU A 447 17.15 22.02 -1.80
C LEU A 447 16.52 21.07 -0.78
N MET A 448 16.06 19.88 -1.20
CA MET A 448 15.53 18.86 -0.27
C MET A 448 16.58 18.46 0.76
N SER A 449 16.16 18.30 2.02
CA SER A 449 17.03 17.80 3.10
C SER A 449 17.46 16.34 2.89
N GLU A 450 18.55 15.94 3.58
CA GLU A 450 19.12 14.58 3.46
C GLU A 450 18.19 13.47 3.97
N ASP A 451 17.18 13.80 4.76
CA ASP A 451 16.19 12.88 5.32
C ASP A 451 14.83 12.96 4.62
N SER A 452 14.75 13.70 3.50
CA SER A 452 13.50 13.92 2.77
C SER A 452 12.89 12.64 2.23
N ILE A 453 11.57 12.52 2.37
CA ILE A 453 10.75 11.50 1.72
C ILE A 453 9.98 12.14 0.57
N VAL A 454 10.02 11.53 -0.61
CA VAL A 454 9.31 11.98 -1.81
C VAL A 454 8.11 11.09 -2.07
N VAL A 455 6.95 11.70 -2.16
CA VAL A 455 5.69 11.08 -2.59
C VAL A 455 5.38 11.57 -4.00
N ALA A 456 5.23 10.67 -4.94
CA ALA A 456 5.00 10.96 -6.35
C ALA A 456 3.58 10.55 -6.76
N ASP A 457 2.73 11.53 -7.12
CA ASP A 457 1.33 11.29 -7.49
C ASP A 457 1.03 11.76 -8.92
N GLY A 458 1.24 10.86 -9.84
CA GLY A 458 0.74 10.81 -11.21
C GLY A 458 0.97 12.00 -12.16
N GLY A 459 0.94 11.69 -13.44
CA GLY A 459 0.99 12.67 -14.54
C GLY A 459 2.39 12.92 -15.12
N ASP A 460 2.45 13.84 -16.07
CA ASP A 460 3.67 14.11 -16.85
C ASP A 460 4.79 14.77 -16.04
N PHE A 461 4.44 15.75 -15.22
CA PHE A 461 5.37 16.42 -14.32
C PHE A 461 6.00 15.42 -13.34
N VAL A 462 5.19 14.54 -12.75
CA VAL A 462 5.64 13.50 -11.83
C VAL A 462 6.47 12.42 -12.54
N GLY A 463 6.08 12.08 -13.77
CA GLY A 463 6.89 11.21 -14.61
C GLY A 463 8.29 11.80 -14.86
N SER A 464 8.39 13.11 -15.09
CA SER A 464 9.67 13.82 -15.20
C SER A 464 10.44 13.82 -13.88
N ALA A 465 9.77 14.00 -12.75
CA ALA A 465 10.38 13.92 -11.41
C ALA A 465 11.07 12.58 -11.18
N SER A 466 10.54 11.48 -11.69
CA SER A 466 11.14 10.16 -11.55
C SER A 466 12.52 10.01 -12.20
N TYR A 467 12.87 10.87 -13.15
CA TYR A 467 14.20 10.94 -13.79
C TYR A 467 15.14 11.95 -13.13
N ILE A 468 14.60 13.02 -12.54
CA ILE A 468 15.37 14.16 -12.03
C ILE A 468 15.58 14.06 -10.52
N VAL A 469 14.49 13.90 -9.76
CA VAL A 469 14.54 13.91 -8.31
C VAL A 469 15.26 12.65 -7.79
N ARG A 470 16.22 12.85 -6.88
CA ARG A 470 17.05 11.80 -6.29
C ARG A 470 16.61 11.52 -4.85
N PRO A 471 15.94 10.39 -4.59
CA PRO A 471 15.64 9.99 -3.21
C PRO A 471 16.93 9.88 -2.38
N ARG A 472 16.89 10.41 -1.16
CA ARG A 472 18.09 10.62 -0.33
C ARG A 472 18.65 9.34 0.29
N GLY A 473 17.78 8.36 0.53
CA GLY A 473 18.17 7.11 1.18
C GLY A 473 17.12 6.01 0.98
N PRO A 474 17.33 4.85 1.62
CA PRO A 474 16.38 3.76 1.60
C PRO A 474 15.00 4.19 2.11
N MET A 475 13.95 3.69 1.47
CA MET A 475 12.56 3.97 1.85
C MET A 475 12.19 5.47 1.79
N CYS A 476 12.85 6.26 0.94
CA CYS A 476 12.59 7.70 0.75
C CYS A 476 11.82 8.02 -0.54
N TRP A 477 11.17 7.03 -1.15
CA TRP A 477 10.34 7.21 -2.34
C TRP A 477 9.05 6.38 -2.22
N LEU A 478 7.91 7.03 -2.44
CA LEU A 478 6.59 6.41 -2.50
C LEU A 478 5.89 6.80 -3.80
N ASP A 479 5.40 5.82 -4.53
CA ASP A 479 4.59 6.00 -5.74
C ASP A 479 3.51 4.91 -5.86
N PRO A 480 2.50 5.07 -6.73
CA PRO A 480 1.45 4.06 -6.93
C PRO A 480 1.95 2.78 -7.62
N GLY A 481 3.21 2.73 -8.05
CA GLY A 481 3.78 1.57 -8.72
C GLY A 481 3.11 1.24 -10.06
N ALA A 482 3.05 -0.05 -10.37
CA ALA A 482 2.53 -0.54 -11.66
C ALA A 482 1.02 -0.34 -11.85
N PHE A 483 0.27 -0.10 -10.79
CA PHE A 483 -1.17 0.17 -10.90
C PHE A 483 -1.45 1.56 -11.48
N GLY A 484 -0.56 2.53 -11.21
CA GLY A 484 -0.62 3.86 -11.81
C GLY A 484 -1.86 4.67 -11.42
N THR A 485 -2.49 4.37 -10.29
CA THR A 485 -3.64 5.15 -9.81
C THR A 485 -3.20 6.55 -9.40
N LEU A 486 -4.09 7.51 -9.61
CA LEU A 486 -3.95 8.88 -9.09
C LEU A 486 -4.57 8.99 -7.69
N GLY A 487 -4.24 10.06 -6.96
CA GLY A 487 -4.82 10.39 -5.67
C GLY A 487 -4.11 9.77 -4.46
N VAL A 488 -2.95 9.15 -4.67
CA VAL A 488 -2.15 8.57 -3.57
C VAL A 488 -1.47 9.63 -2.70
N GLY A 489 -1.23 10.82 -3.24
CA GLY A 489 -0.35 11.83 -2.65
C GLY A 489 -0.72 12.23 -1.23
N GLY A 490 -2.00 12.56 -0.99
CA GLY A 490 -2.49 12.91 0.34
C GLY A 490 -2.31 11.79 1.36
N GLY A 491 -2.70 10.56 1.01
CA GLY A 491 -2.61 9.41 1.89
C GLY A 491 -1.16 8.97 2.14
N PHE A 492 -0.37 8.86 1.08
CA PHE A 492 1.03 8.45 1.23
C PHE A 492 1.83 9.44 2.06
N ALA A 493 1.63 10.74 1.85
CA ALA A 493 2.31 11.77 2.63
C ALA A 493 1.89 11.77 4.11
N LEU A 494 0.59 11.57 4.39
CA LEU A 494 0.08 11.41 5.75
C LEU A 494 0.74 10.24 6.47
N GLY A 495 0.75 9.07 5.84
CA GLY A 495 1.39 7.87 6.38
C GLY A 495 2.91 8.04 6.55
N ALA A 496 3.58 8.66 5.57
CA ALA A 496 5.01 8.93 5.63
C ALA A 496 5.38 9.87 6.79
N LYS A 497 4.66 10.97 6.96
CA LYS A 497 4.90 11.94 8.04
C LYS A 497 4.65 11.35 9.43
N LEU A 498 3.67 10.46 9.55
CA LEU A 498 3.42 9.74 10.81
C LEU A 498 4.50 8.70 11.13
N CYS A 499 5.04 8.02 10.11
CA CYS A 499 6.15 7.07 10.30
C CYS A 499 7.48 7.75 10.63
N ARG A 500 7.74 8.92 10.02
CA ARG A 500 8.98 9.67 10.15
C ARG A 500 8.66 11.15 10.45
N PRO A 501 8.28 11.46 11.70
CA PRO A 501 7.78 12.79 12.06
C PRO A 501 8.80 13.91 11.90
N ASP A 502 10.09 13.60 11.98
CA ASP A 502 11.17 14.56 11.87
C ASP A 502 11.62 14.82 10.43
N SER A 503 11.32 13.90 9.50
CA SER A 503 11.70 14.02 8.08
C SER A 503 10.85 15.06 7.35
N GLU A 504 11.43 15.74 6.37
CA GLU A 504 10.66 16.48 5.37
C GLU A 504 9.90 15.51 4.47
N VAL A 505 8.59 15.74 4.27
CA VAL A 505 7.78 14.99 3.33
C VAL A 505 7.35 15.88 2.18
N TRP A 506 7.85 15.56 1.00
CA TRP A 506 7.54 16.24 -0.25
C TRP A 506 6.51 15.47 -1.04
N ILE A 507 5.51 16.17 -1.57
CA ILE A 507 4.56 15.59 -2.52
C ILE A 507 4.76 16.27 -3.87
N VAL A 508 5.02 15.48 -4.90
CA VAL A 508 5.06 15.98 -6.29
C VAL A 508 3.74 15.60 -6.95
N TYR A 509 2.98 16.62 -7.34
CA TYR A 509 1.68 16.49 -8.00
C TYR A 509 1.70 17.05 -9.42
N GLY A 510 0.93 16.45 -10.32
CA GLY A 510 0.30 17.20 -11.40
C GLY A 510 -0.96 17.89 -10.87
N ASP A 511 -1.43 18.95 -11.56
CA ASP A 511 -2.66 19.65 -11.20
C ASP A 511 -3.89 18.72 -11.19
N GLY A 512 -3.99 17.82 -12.16
CA GLY A 512 -5.05 16.82 -12.22
C GLY A 512 -5.01 15.82 -11.06
N SER A 513 -3.83 15.31 -10.68
CA SER A 513 -3.72 14.36 -9.58
C SER A 513 -3.99 14.97 -8.21
N LEU A 514 -3.60 16.25 -8.01
CA LEU A 514 -3.92 17.00 -6.80
C LEU A 514 -5.44 17.06 -6.55
N GLY A 515 -6.23 17.17 -7.60
CA GLY A 515 -7.70 17.24 -7.50
C GLY A 515 -8.32 16.06 -6.73
N TYR A 516 -7.66 14.90 -6.68
CA TYR A 516 -8.14 13.74 -5.93
C TYR A 516 -7.95 13.85 -4.42
N SER A 517 -6.97 14.62 -3.95
CA SER A 517 -6.61 14.63 -2.52
C SER A 517 -6.31 16.02 -1.95
N VAL A 518 -6.67 17.11 -2.65
CA VAL A 518 -6.48 18.48 -2.16
C VAL A 518 -7.19 18.74 -0.83
N ALA A 519 -8.34 18.08 -0.59
CA ALA A 519 -9.07 18.17 0.66
C ALA A 519 -8.27 17.66 1.89
N GLU A 520 -7.24 16.85 1.67
CA GLU A 520 -6.41 16.32 2.75
C GLU A 520 -5.48 17.36 3.38
N PHE A 521 -5.40 18.58 2.83
CA PHE A 521 -4.79 19.71 3.52
C PHE A 521 -5.48 20.03 4.85
N ASP A 522 -6.81 19.82 4.93
CA ASP A 522 -7.55 19.81 6.19
C ASP A 522 -7.03 18.73 7.16
N THR A 523 -6.81 17.53 6.64
CA THR A 523 -6.29 16.40 7.44
C THR A 523 -4.88 16.69 7.97
N PHE A 524 -3.98 17.20 7.13
CA PHE A 524 -2.64 17.58 7.54
C PHE A 524 -2.65 18.61 8.66
N THR A 525 -3.53 19.62 8.57
CA THR A 525 -3.69 20.66 9.58
C THR A 525 -4.22 20.10 10.90
N ARG A 526 -5.31 19.34 10.86
CA ARG A 526 -5.94 18.77 12.06
C ARG A 526 -5.04 17.76 12.80
N HIS A 527 -4.30 16.95 12.04
CA HIS A 527 -3.42 15.93 12.61
C HIS A 527 -2.00 16.43 12.87
N LYS A 528 -1.69 17.70 12.56
CA LYS A 528 -0.35 18.31 12.71
C LYS A 528 0.73 17.48 12.01
N THR A 529 0.49 17.17 10.75
CA THR A 529 1.38 16.42 9.87
C THR A 529 1.83 17.31 8.72
N PRO A 530 2.78 18.26 8.96
CA PRO A 530 3.22 19.20 7.94
C PRO A 530 3.92 18.48 6.79
N VAL A 531 3.57 18.87 5.58
CA VAL A 531 4.11 18.38 4.31
C VAL A 531 4.38 19.55 3.38
N ILE A 532 5.17 19.35 2.33
CA ILE A 532 5.40 20.34 1.28
C ILE A 532 4.95 19.75 -0.05
N ALA A 533 3.89 20.26 -0.63
CA ALA A 533 3.38 19.85 -1.92
C ALA A 533 3.88 20.77 -3.03
N VAL A 534 4.46 20.21 -4.09
CA VAL A 534 4.84 20.92 -5.31
C VAL A 534 3.89 20.49 -6.42
N VAL A 535 3.09 21.42 -6.91
CA VAL A 535 2.10 21.18 -7.96
C VAL A 535 2.63 21.75 -9.26
N GLY A 536 2.93 20.89 -10.22
CA GLY A 536 3.19 21.31 -11.60
C GLY A 536 1.85 21.55 -12.29
N ASN A 537 1.42 22.82 -12.31
CA ASN A 537 0.15 23.23 -12.87
C ASN A 537 0.35 23.73 -14.30
N ASP A 538 0.00 22.89 -15.28
CA ASP A 538 -0.01 23.23 -16.71
C ASP A 538 -1.44 23.26 -17.31
N ALA A 539 -2.44 23.25 -16.45
CA ALA A 539 -3.86 23.25 -16.76
C ALA A 539 -4.26 22.13 -17.74
N CYS A 540 -3.64 20.95 -17.61
CA CYS A 540 -3.82 19.90 -18.61
C CYS A 540 -3.49 18.49 -18.07
N TRP A 541 -4.23 17.50 -18.53
CA TRP A 541 -3.82 16.09 -18.46
C TRP A 541 -2.70 15.81 -19.47
N SER A 542 -1.54 16.42 -19.28
CA SER A 542 -0.48 16.49 -20.28
C SER A 542 0.10 15.15 -20.70
N GLN A 543 0.13 14.15 -19.82
CA GLN A 543 0.49 12.79 -20.18
C GLN A 543 -0.43 12.23 -21.27
N ILE A 544 -1.73 12.49 -21.17
CA ILE A 544 -2.74 12.01 -22.14
C ILE A 544 -2.74 12.89 -23.38
N SER A 545 -2.77 14.21 -23.22
CA SER A 545 -2.79 15.18 -24.34
C SER A 545 -1.63 14.97 -25.31
N ARG A 546 -0.43 14.66 -24.79
CA ARG A 546 0.78 14.43 -25.59
C ARG A 546 0.64 13.25 -26.55
N GLU A 547 -0.16 12.26 -26.23
CA GLU A 547 -0.43 11.09 -27.09
C GLU A 547 -1.70 11.29 -27.93
N GLN A 548 -2.76 11.73 -27.30
CA GLN A 548 -4.10 11.86 -27.89
C GLN A 548 -4.12 12.88 -29.04
N VAL A 549 -3.49 14.04 -28.85
CA VAL A 549 -3.53 15.11 -29.87
C VAL A 549 -2.79 14.72 -31.15
N PRO A 550 -1.54 14.23 -31.12
CA PRO A 550 -0.85 13.79 -32.34
C PRO A 550 -1.50 12.58 -33.03
N LEU A 551 -2.05 11.64 -32.24
CA LEU A 551 -2.60 10.41 -32.79
C LEU A 551 -4.05 10.55 -33.28
N LEU A 552 -4.87 11.34 -32.59
CA LEU A 552 -6.32 11.42 -32.80
C LEU A 552 -6.80 12.83 -33.18
N GLY A 553 -5.93 13.83 -33.22
CA GLY A 553 -6.25 15.20 -33.63
C GLY A 553 -7.18 15.97 -32.70
N SER A 554 -7.36 15.52 -31.43
CA SER A 554 -8.30 16.13 -30.50
C SER A 554 -7.73 16.22 -29.08
N ASN A 555 -8.03 17.32 -28.39
CA ASN A 555 -7.69 17.54 -26.98
C ASN A 555 -8.90 17.37 -26.06
N VAL A 556 -9.93 16.64 -26.49
CA VAL A 556 -11.16 16.44 -25.72
C VAL A 556 -10.85 15.84 -24.33
N ALA A 557 -11.43 16.41 -23.29
CA ALA A 557 -11.27 16.04 -21.88
C ALA A 557 -9.83 16.15 -21.32
N CYS A 558 -8.87 16.71 -22.05
CA CYS A 558 -7.51 16.89 -21.55
C CYS A 558 -7.26 18.26 -20.91
N GLY A 559 -8.05 19.29 -21.26
CA GLY A 559 -7.89 20.64 -20.70
C GLY A 559 -8.41 20.73 -19.27
N LEU A 560 -7.65 21.40 -18.41
CA LEU A 560 -8.02 21.85 -17.07
C LEU A 560 -7.95 23.39 -17.03
N ALA A 561 -8.04 23.98 -15.85
CA ALA A 561 -7.84 25.41 -15.62
C ALA A 561 -6.63 25.65 -14.72
N PHE A 562 -6.02 26.83 -14.85
CA PHE A 562 -5.01 27.30 -13.88
C PHE A 562 -5.71 27.69 -12.57
N SER A 563 -6.13 26.67 -11.82
CA SER A 563 -6.84 26.87 -10.56
C SER A 563 -5.93 27.38 -9.45
N ASP A 564 -6.50 28.18 -8.55
CA ASP A 564 -5.79 28.77 -7.40
C ASP A 564 -5.67 27.76 -6.23
N TYR A 565 -5.02 26.63 -6.47
CA TYR A 565 -4.85 25.57 -5.46
C TYR A 565 -4.17 26.06 -4.19
N HIS A 566 -3.31 27.08 -4.29
CA HIS A 566 -2.65 27.72 -3.15
C HIS A 566 -3.66 28.37 -2.19
N ILE A 567 -4.72 29.00 -2.71
CA ILE A 567 -5.81 29.58 -1.90
C ILE A 567 -6.61 28.46 -1.21
N VAL A 568 -6.81 27.32 -1.90
CA VAL A 568 -7.50 26.16 -1.30
C VAL A 568 -6.71 25.63 -0.10
N ALA A 569 -5.39 25.54 -0.20
CA ALA A 569 -4.53 25.11 0.91
C ALA A 569 -4.60 26.10 2.09
N ASP A 570 -4.58 27.44 1.82
CA ASP A 570 -4.77 28.46 2.85
C ASP A 570 -6.13 28.31 3.54
N GLY A 571 -7.20 28.04 2.77
CA GLY A 571 -8.55 27.83 3.30
C GLY A 571 -8.68 26.63 4.23
N TYR A 572 -7.84 25.61 4.07
CA TYR A 572 -7.74 24.45 4.97
C TYR A 572 -6.76 24.67 6.14
N GLY A 573 -6.24 25.90 6.32
CA GLY A 573 -5.31 26.23 7.42
C GLY A 573 -3.85 25.88 7.15
N GLY A 574 -3.51 25.51 5.92
CA GLY A 574 -2.14 25.37 5.44
C GLY A 574 -1.51 26.69 5.04
N LYS A 575 -0.52 26.65 4.15
CA LYS A 575 0.13 27.80 3.54
C LYS A 575 0.31 27.59 2.04
N GLY A 576 -0.28 28.48 1.24
CA GLY A 576 -0.18 28.44 -0.22
C GLY A 576 0.79 29.48 -0.78
N TYR A 577 1.46 29.11 -1.88
CA TYR A 577 2.30 30.00 -2.68
C TYR A 577 1.95 29.82 -4.15
N LEU A 578 1.67 30.90 -4.86
CA LEU A 578 1.58 30.91 -6.31
C LEU A 578 2.95 31.30 -6.87
N ILE A 579 3.50 30.44 -7.74
CA ILE A 579 4.81 30.64 -8.35
C ILE A 579 4.64 30.76 -9.86
N ARG A 580 5.03 31.90 -10.39
CA ARG A 580 4.93 32.26 -11.80
C ARG A 580 6.31 32.43 -12.41
N ARG A 581 6.35 32.71 -13.72
CA ARG A 581 7.61 32.92 -14.43
C ARG A 581 8.47 34.05 -13.87
N GLU A 582 7.86 35.13 -13.46
CA GLU A 582 8.55 36.26 -12.84
C GLU A 582 9.22 35.93 -11.50
N ASP A 583 8.87 34.80 -10.89
CA ASP A 583 9.48 34.30 -9.65
C ASP A 583 10.67 33.36 -9.89
N GLU A 584 11.07 33.14 -11.13
CA GLU A 584 12.12 32.15 -11.50
C GLU A 584 13.41 32.37 -10.71
N ASP A 585 13.88 33.62 -10.61
CA ASP A 585 15.10 33.97 -9.86
C ASP A 585 14.93 33.84 -8.34
N ARG A 586 13.69 33.82 -7.85
CA ARG A 586 13.34 33.71 -6.45
C ARG A 586 12.93 32.29 -6.05
N LEU A 587 12.88 31.35 -7.00
CA LEU A 587 12.37 29.99 -6.77
C LEU A 587 13.05 29.30 -5.57
N SER A 588 14.37 29.37 -5.50
CA SER A 588 15.13 28.82 -4.37
C SER A 588 14.78 29.47 -3.04
N HIS A 589 14.51 30.77 -3.02
CA HIS A 589 14.08 31.47 -1.81
C HIS A 589 12.69 31.02 -1.36
N ILE A 590 11.75 30.89 -2.29
CA ILE A 590 10.36 30.45 -2.01
C ILE A 590 10.37 29.00 -1.48
N ILE A 591 11.15 28.10 -2.10
CA ILE A 591 11.30 26.72 -1.62
C ILE A 591 11.84 26.68 -0.19
N LYS A 592 12.90 27.43 0.13
CA LYS A 592 13.44 27.53 1.49
C LYS A 592 12.45 28.13 2.50
N GLN A 593 11.61 29.05 2.05
CA GLN A 593 10.53 29.58 2.89
C GLN A 593 9.47 28.53 3.17
N ALA A 594 9.09 27.72 2.16
CA ALA A 594 8.16 26.59 2.32
C ALA A 594 8.72 25.56 3.32
N GLN A 595 10.01 25.27 3.28
CA GLN A 595 10.66 24.40 4.25
C GLN A 595 10.56 24.94 5.68
N ARG A 596 10.84 26.23 5.90
CA ARG A 596 10.68 26.88 7.22
C ARG A 596 9.25 26.82 7.73
N GLU A 597 8.26 27.15 6.88
CA GLU A 597 6.84 27.08 7.24
C GLU A 597 6.41 25.64 7.60
N SER A 598 6.96 24.65 6.88
CA SER A 598 6.70 23.24 7.19
C SER A 598 7.35 22.82 8.52
N GLN A 599 8.55 23.29 8.83
CA GLN A 599 9.21 23.08 10.13
C GLN A 599 8.45 23.75 11.28
N GLU A 600 7.77 24.86 11.01
CA GLU A 600 6.85 25.53 11.94
C GLU A 600 5.51 24.81 12.11
N GLY A 601 5.30 23.69 11.39
CA GLY A 601 4.12 22.83 11.54
C GLY A 601 3.00 23.08 10.54
N LYS A 602 3.21 23.87 9.48
CA LYS A 602 2.22 24.12 8.43
C LYS A 602 2.35 23.16 7.26
N ALA A 603 1.24 22.67 6.73
CA ALA A 603 1.21 22.01 5.42
C ALA A 603 1.32 23.09 4.33
N VAL A 604 2.30 22.96 3.43
CA VAL A 604 2.59 23.98 2.42
C VAL A 604 2.25 23.46 1.02
N LEU A 605 1.65 24.32 0.18
CA LEU A 605 1.36 24.04 -1.23
C LEU A 605 2.01 25.10 -2.12
N LEU A 606 2.94 24.65 -2.97
CA LEU A 606 3.55 25.45 -4.03
C LEU A 606 2.79 25.19 -5.33
N ASN A 607 1.89 26.09 -5.71
CA ASN A 607 1.19 26.06 -7.00
C ASN A 607 2.07 26.71 -8.06
N VAL A 608 2.82 25.88 -8.79
CA VAL A 608 3.81 26.33 -9.77
C VAL A 608 3.21 26.29 -11.16
N LEU A 609 3.04 27.45 -11.81
CA LEU A 609 2.59 27.51 -13.19
C LEU A 609 3.75 27.10 -14.12
N ILE A 610 3.60 25.95 -14.76
CA ILE A 610 4.63 25.36 -15.63
C ILE A 610 4.22 25.34 -17.10
N GLY A 611 5.20 25.46 -17.97
CA GLY A 611 5.04 25.25 -19.41
C GLY A 611 5.07 23.78 -19.81
N LYS A 612 4.59 23.48 -21.00
CA LYS A 612 4.72 22.15 -21.60
C LYS A 612 6.18 21.85 -21.95
N SER A 613 6.58 20.59 -21.81
CA SER A 613 7.93 20.13 -22.11
C SER A 613 7.89 18.89 -23.00
N ASN A 614 8.85 18.80 -23.91
CA ASN A 614 9.09 17.61 -24.75
C ASN A 614 9.99 16.57 -24.06
N PHE A 615 10.33 16.75 -22.81
CA PHE A 615 11.26 15.89 -22.06
C PHE A 615 10.87 14.41 -22.09
N ARG A 616 9.58 14.13 -22.06
CA ARG A 616 9.02 12.78 -22.12
C ARG A 616 8.42 12.42 -23.46
N GLU A 617 8.79 13.12 -24.53
CA GLU A 617 8.36 12.78 -25.90
C GLU A 617 8.73 11.34 -26.24
N GLY A 618 7.80 10.58 -26.85
CA GLY A 618 7.95 9.15 -27.12
C GLY A 618 7.72 8.21 -25.94
N SER A 619 7.44 8.74 -24.75
CA SER A 619 6.99 7.95 -23.61
C SER A 619 5.49 7.68 -23.72
N VAL A 620 5.09 6.42 -23.82
CA VAL A 620 3.69 5.97 -23.98
C VAL A 620 3.10 5.62 -22.63
N SER A 621 1.80 5.89 -22.46
CA SER A 621 1.07 5.59 -21.21
C SER A 621 0.64 4.12 -21.10
N VAL A 622 0.77 3.32 -22.17
CA VAL A 622 0.34 1.92 -22.29
C VAL A 622 1.50 0.94 -22.44
#